data_a8daa55fa4c83acecd118ffb0c0fd2f3
#
_entry.id   a8daa55fa4c83acecd118ffb0c0fd2f3
#
_cell.length_a   1.000
_cell.length_b   1.000
_cell.length_c   1.000
_cell.angle_alpha   90.00
_cell.angle_beta   90.00
_cell.angle_gamma   90.00
#
_symmetry.space_group_name_H-M   'P 1'
#
loop_
_entity.id
_entity.type
_entity.pdbx_description
1 polymer ?
#
loop_
_entity_poly.entity_id
_entity_poly.type
_entity_poly.pdbx_seq_one_letter_code
_entity_poly.pdbx_strand_id
1 'polypeptide(L)'
;MAEITEITEITKTNNPVEIVIDDGSERVPIKNHFGDEIGVFYFRPTDMGIIDRYNEIAKKFSEITEPLEKAEISPEGTVEDLNDEESIAALKEAEKRLCEAVDYLFDGNMSKAFFGRMHPFSPVGGRFYCESAIEHVGQFISARFDAETEKISKRVEKYTRGMKRRPGK
;
A
#
# COMPACT_ATOMS: atom_id res chain seq x y z
N MET A 1 54.27 37.90 25.37
CA MET A 1 54.01 36.61 24.68
C MET A 1 52.68 36.07 25.19
N ALA A 2 51.64 36.15 24.38
CA ALA A 2 50.35 35.59 24.73
C ALA A 2 50.24 34.22 24.03
N GLU A 3 50.21 33.16 24.81
CA GLU A 3 49.88 31.84 24.31
C GLU A 3 48.38 31.78 24.00
N ILE A 4 48.05 31.63 22.74
CA ILE A 4 46.72 31.36 22.27
C ILE A 4 46.45 29.90 22.53
N THR A 5 45.71 29.59 23.59
CA THR A 5 45.18 28.26 23.81
C THR A 5 43.98 28.08 22.87
N GLU A 6 44.18 27.41 21.75
CA GLU A 6 43.08 26.93 20.91
C GLU A 6 42.21 25.96 21.71
N ILE A 7 41.09 26.44 22.20
CA ILE A 7 40.01 25.58 22.71
C ILE A 7 39.36 24.93 21.49
N THR A 8 39.79 23.72 21.20
CA THR A 8 39.06 22.88 20.23
C THR A 8 37.69 22.54 20.84
N GLU A 9 36.68 23.30 20.49
CA GLU A 9 35.30 22.90 20.75
C GLU A 9 35.01 21.58 20.04
N ILE A 10 35.07 20.49 20.79
CA ILE A 10 34.51 19.21 20.36
C ILE A 10 33.02 19.42 20.32
N THR A 11 32.49 19.80 19.16
CA THR A 11 31.07 19.69 18.87
C THR A 11 30.71 18.22 18.97
N LYS A 12 30.19 17.82 20.13
CA LYS A 12 29.48 16.54 20.27
C LYS A 12 28.27 16.62 19.34
N THR A 13 28.40 16.13 18.13
CA THR A 13 27.26 15.82 17.28
C THR A 13 26.49 14.70 17.98
N ASN A 14 25.45 15.08 18.72
CA ASN A 14 24.49 14.15 19.24
C ASN A 14 23.68 13.61 18.04
N ASN A 15 24.31 12.75 17.24
CA ASN A 15 23.56 11.92 16.33
C ASN A 15 22.79 10.93 17.21
N PRO A 16 21.45 10.92 17.13
CA PRO A 16 20.67 9.92 17.85
C PRO A 16 21.17 8.53 17.42
N VAL A 17 21.27 7.63 18.35
CA VAL A 17 21.58 6.22 18.04
C VAL A 17 20.40 5.68 17.26
N GLU A 18 20.61 5.39 15.99
CA GLU A 18 19.57 4.88 15.10
C GLU A 18 19.73 3.37 14.92
N ILE A 19 18.61 2.66 14.93
CA ILE A 19 18.56 1.27 14.54
C ILE A 19 17.95 1.22 13.15
N VAL A 20 18.72 0.70 12.19
CA VAL A 20 18.24 0.51 10.82
C VAL A 20 18.01 -0.98 10.59
N ILE A 21 16.80 -1.34 10.19
CA ILE A 21 16.40 -2.70 9.86
C ILE A 21 15.66 -2.70 8.52
N ASP A 22 15.94 -3.72 7.72
CA ASP A 22 15.14 -3.99 6.52
C ASP A 22 13.83 -4.70 6.94
N ASP A 23 12.74 -3.97 6.89
CA ASP A 23 11.38 -4.46 7.21
C ASP A 23 10.59 -4.93 5.98
N GLY A 24 11.25 -5.02 4.82
CA GLY A 24 10.62 -5.38 3.55
C GLY A 24 9.78 -4.26 2.92
N SER A 25 9.88 -3.04 3.42
CA SER A 25 9.21 -1.88 2.81
C SER A 25 9.68 -1.66 1.38
N GLU A 26 8.75 -1.40 0.49
CA GLU A 26 9.01 -1.09 -0.91
C GLU A 26 8.45 0.27 -1.31
N ARG A 27 9.17 0.93 -2.21
CA ARG A 27 8.74 2.15 -2.90
C ARG A 27 8.29 1.77 -4.30
N VAL A 28 6.99 1.80 -4.56
CA VAL A 28 6.39 1.36 -5.82
C VAL A 28 5.84 2.57 -6.58
N PRO A 29 6.46 2.97 -7.71
CA PRO A 29 5.92 4.04 -8.54
C PRO A 29 4.66 3.55 -9.26
N ILE A 30 3.60 4.36 -9.19
CA ILE A 30 2.36 4.14 -9.92
C ILE A 30 2.43 4.92 -11.22
N LYS A 31 2.20 4.26 -12.33
CA LYS A 31 2.26 4.85 -13.66
C LYS A 31 0.92 4.76 -14.38
N ASN A 32 0.61 5.79 -15.18
CA ASN A 32 -0.51 5.74 -16.11
C ASN A 32 -0.15 4.91 -17.37
N HIS A 33 -1.10 4.74 -18.28
CA HIS A 33 -0.90 3.98 -19.52
C HIS A 33 0.12 4.62 -20.50
N PHE A 34 0.48 5.89 -20.31
CA PHE A 34 1.55 6.57 -21.07
C PHE A 34 2.94 6.35 -20.47
N GLY A 35 3.03 5.77 -19.26
CA GLY A 35 4.26 5.55 -18.52
C GLY A 35 4.66 6.69 -17.59
N ASP A 36 3.82 7.73 -17.45
CA ASP A 36 4.08 8.84 -16.54
C ASP A 36 3.81 8.41 -15.09
N GLU A 37 4.70 8.80 -14.17
CA GLU A 37 4.51 8.57 -12.75
C GLU A 37 3.39 9.48 -12.20
N ILE A 38 2.32 8.88 -11.69
CA ILE A 38 1.17 9.57 -11.14
C ILE A 38 1.13 9.56 -9.60
N GLY A 39 1.91 8.70 -8.98
CA GLY A 39 2.01 8.59 -7.53
C GLY A 39 3.10 7.60 -7.12
N VAL A 40 3.36 7.54 -5.82
CA VAL A 40 4.31 6.59 -5.23
C VAL A 40 3.66 5.91 -4.05
N PHE A 41 3.61 4.60 -4.09
CA PHE A 41 3.06 3.76 -3.02
C PHE A 41 4.19 3.20 -2.16
N TYR A 42 4.10 3.43 -0.85
CA TYR A 42 5.03 2.91 0.15
C TYR A 42 4.29 1.93 1.03
N PHE A 43 4.71 0.68 1.07
CA PHE A 43 4.10 -0.35 1.90
C PHE A 43 5.00 -1.58 2.03
N ARG A 44 4.57 -2.55 2.83
CA ARG A 44 5.24 -3.83 3.02
C ARG A 44 4.42 -4.95 2.37
N PRO A 45 4.75 -5.37 1.14
CA PRO A 45 3.92 -6.33 0.40
C PRO A 45 3.85 -7.72 1.01
N THR A 46 4.82 -8.10 1.85
CA THR A 46 4.88 -9.41 2.52
C THR A 46 4.47 -9.36 4.00
N ASP A 47 3.83 -8.26 4.44
CA ASP A 47 3.33 -8.13 5.80
C ASP A 47 2.14 -9.07 6.04
N MET A 48 2.34 -10.07 6.90
CA MET A 48 1.27 -11.03 7.27
C MET A 48 0.09 -10.37 7.98
N GLY A 49 0.26 -9.20 8.58
CA GLY A 49 -0.81 -8.41 9.18
C GLY A 49 -1.88 -7.95 8.18
N ILE A 50 -1.57 -7.95 6.88
CA ILE A 50 -2.54 -7.66 5.82
C ILE A 50 -3.75 -8.60 5.88
N ILE A 51 -3.54 -9.87 6.25
CA ILE A 51 -4.60 -10.89 6.30
C ILE A 51 -5.65 -10.51 7.35
N ASP A 52 -5.22 -10.13 8.54
CA ASP A 52 -6.12 -9.76 9.62
C ASP A 52 -6.87 -8.46 9.29
N ARG A 53 -6.15 -7.46 8.80
CA ARG A 53 -6.73 -6.18 8.37
C ARG A 53 -7.72 -6.34 7.22
N TYR A 54 -7.42 -7.23 6.26
CA TYR A 54 -8.35 -7.58 5.18
C TYR A 54 -9.64 -8.18 5.71
N ASN A 55 -9.55 -9.13 6.65
CA ASN A 55 -10.72 -9.75 7.25
C ASN A 55 -11.61 -8.75 8.01
N GLU A 56 -10.99 -7.78 8.69
CA GLU A 56 -11.73 -6.70 9.35
C GLU A 56 -12.47 -5.80 8.35
N ILE A 57 -11.80 -5.41 7.25
CA ILE A 57 -12.39 -4.56 6.22
C ILE A 57 -13.48 -5.30 5.43
N ALA A 58 -13.27 -6.59 5.13
CA ALA A 58 -14.26 -7.40 4.43
C ALA A 58 -15.59 -7.48 5.18
N LYS A 59 -15.56 -7.50 6.51
CA LYS A 59 -16.77 -7.47 7.35
C LYS A 59 -17.50 -6.12 7.30
N LYS A 60 -16.79 -5.04 7.02
CA LYS A 60 -17.30 -3.66 6.99
C LYS A 60 -17.46 -3.11 5.57
N PHE A 61 -17.23 -3.93 4.54
CA PHE A 61 -17.20 -3.46 3.16
C PHE A 61 -18.52 -2.80 2.73
N SER A 62 -19.65 -3.34 3.17
CA SER A 62 -20.97 -2.76 2.91
C SER A 62 -21.15 -1.36 3.52
N GLU A 63 -20.47 -1.07 4.63
CA GLU A 63 -20.50 0.26 5.24
C GLU A 63 -19.77 1.30 4.40
N ILE A 64 -18.74 0.88 3.64
CA ILE A 64 -17.97 1.76 2.74
C ILE A 64 -18.82 2.16 1.54
N THR A 65 -19.56 1.22 0.96
CA THR A 65 -20.38 1.43 -0.25
C THR A 65 -21.78 1.94 0.05
N GLU A 66 -22.25 1.84 1.29
CA GLU A 66 -23.60 2.25 1.69
C GLU A 66 -24.01 3.66 1.21
N PRO A 67 -23.16 4.72 1.30
CA PRO A 67 -23.55 6.03 0.78
C PRO A 67 -23.81 6.04 -0.72
N LEU A 68 -23.05 5.25 -1.50
CA LEU A 68 -23.24 5.14 -2.95
C LEU A 68 -24.51 4.39 -3.30
N GLU A 69 -24.81 3.32 -2.57
CA GLU A 69 -26.02 2.52 -2.77
C GLU A 69 -27.27 3.35 -2.45
N LYS A 70 -27.27 4.11 -1.36
CA LYS A 70 -28.37 5.01 -0.99
C LYS A 70 -28.61 6.13 -2.00
N ALA A 71 -27.55 6.63 -2.63
CA ALA A 71 -27.62 7.67 -3.66
C ALA A 71 -27.78 7.09 -5.08
N GLU A 72 -27.92 5.75 -5.23
CA GLU A 72 -28.04 5.05 -6.50
C GLU A 72 -26.88 5.33 -7.49
N ILE A 73 -25.68 5.54 -6.95
CA ILE A 73 -24.47 5.82 -7.74
C ILE A 73 -23.82 4.52 -8.18
N SER A 74 -23.64 4.37 -9.49
CA SER A 74 -22.97 3.22 -10.12
C SER A 74 -21.92 3.70 -11.13
N PRO A 75 -20.95 2.86 -11.52
CA PRO A 75 -19.94 3.23 -12.51
C PRO A 75 -20.52 3.38 -13.92
N GLU A 76 -21.74 2.93 -14.15
CA GLU A 76 -22.49 3.01 -15.41
C GLU A 76 -23.41 4.24 -15.46
N GLY A 77 -23.54 4.96 -14.33
CA GLY A 77 -24.38 6.15 -14.22
C GLY A 77 -23.87 7.33 -15.06
N THR A 78 -24.78 8.20 -15.45
CA THR A 78 -24.44 9.42 -16.18
C THR A 78 -23.98 10.54 -15.23
N VAL A 79 -23.16 11.46 -15.73
CA VAL A 79 -22.68 12.62 -14.93
C VAL A 79 -23.84 13.51 -14.47
N GLU A 80 -24.95 13.52 -15.20
CA GLU A 80 -26.17 14.28 -14.86
C GLU A 80 -26.80 13.78 -13.56
N ASP A 81 -26.68 12.49 -13.27
CA ASP A 81 -27.19 11.87 -12.03
C ASP A 81 -26.33 12.21 -10.79
N LEU A 82 -25.16 12.84 -10.99
CA LEU A 82 -24.20 13.14 -9.93
C LEU A 82 -24.17 14.62 -9.52
N ASN A 83 -25.06 15.46 -10.06
CA ASN A 83 -25.02 16.92 -9.87
C ASN A 83 -25.79 17.44 -8.67
N ASP A 84 -26.56 16.60 -7.96
CA ASP A 84 -27.29 17.03 -6.77
C ASP A 84 -26.38 17.00 -5.52
N GLU A 85 -26.77 17.77 -4.51
CA GLU A 85 -26.01 17.88 -3.26
C GLU A 85 -25.92 16.55 -2.51
N GLU A 86 -26.92 15.69 -2.62
CA GLU A 86 -26.97 14.38 -1.97
C GLU A 86 -25.95 13.42 -2.60
N SER A 87 -25.89 13.36 -3.93
CA SER A 87 -24.91 12.55 -4.65
C SER A 87 -23.48 13.01 -4.38
N ILE A 88 -23.22 14.31 -4.35
CA ILE A 88 -21.89 14.86 -4.02
C ILE A 88 -21.50 14.51 -2.58
N ALA A 89 -22.42 14.64 -1.63
CA ALA A 89 -22.16 14.28 -0.23
C ALA A 89 -21.90 12.76 -0.08
N ALA A 90 -22.66 11.91 -0.79
CA ALA A 90 -22.46 10.48 -0.80
C ALA A 90 -21.09 10.08 -1.35
N LEU A 91 -20.65 10.70 -2.45
CA LEU A 91 -19.32 10.47 -3.03
C LEU A 91 -18.19 10.85 -2.06
N LYS A 92 -18.30 11.98 -1.39
CA LYS A 92 -17.32 12.43 -0.39
C LYS A 92 -17.23 11.49 0.81
N GLU A 93 -18.38 11.07 1.32
CA GLU A 93 -18.42 10.14 2.46
C GLU A 93 -17.86 8.77 2.10
N ALA A 94 -18.23 8.22 0.94
CA ALA A 94 -17.70 6.95 0.46
C ALA A 94 -16.19 7.04 0.18
N GLU A 95 -15.71 8.14 -0.41
CA GLU A 95 -14.28 8.39 -0.61
C GLU A 95 -13.52 8.38 0.70
N LYS A 96 -14.00 9.09 1.71
CA LYS A 96 -13.40 9.13 3.04
C LYS A 96 -13.29 7.73 3.65
N ARG A 97 -14.39 6.97 3.67
CA ARG A 97 -14.43 5.61 4.22
C ARG A 97 -13.49 4.67 3.46
N LEU A 98 -13.46 4.76 2.14
CA LEU A 98 -12.55 3.95 1.32
C LEU A 98 -11.08 4.30 1.58
N CYS A 99 -10.72 5.57 1.58
CA CYS A 99 -9.35 6.01 1.82
C CYS A 99 -8.84 5.55 3.19
N GLU A 100 -9.64 5.71 4.23
CA GLU A 100 -9.30 5.22 5.57
C GLU A 100 -9.12 3.70 5.59
N ALA A 101 -9.99 2.96 4.91
CA ALA A 101 -9.93 1.51 4.84
C ALA A 101 -8.69 0.99 4.10
N VAL A 102 -8.36 1.55 2.94
CA VAL A 102 -7.20 1.08 2.15
C VAL A 102 -5.87 1.47 2.79
N ASP A 103 -5.77 2.65 3.40
CA ASP A 103 -4.56 3.05 4.12
C ASP A 103 -4.35 2.18 5.36
N TYR A 104 -5.41 1.82 6.08
CA TYR A 104 -5.34 0.85 7.18
C TYR A 104 -4.95 -0.55 6.69
N LEU A 105 -5.59 -1.03 5.61
CA LEU A 105 -5.36 -2.39 5.07
C LEU A 105 -3.89 -2.61 4.72
N PHE A 106 -3.30 -1.67 4.01
CA PHE A 106 -1.92 -1.78 3.53
C PHE A 106 -0.89 -1.21 4.52
N ASP A 107 -1.34 -0.57 5.61
CA ASP A 107 -0.48 0.15 6.55
C ASP A 107 0.51 1.06 5.79
N GLY A 108 -0.05 1.88 4.90
CA GLY A 108 0.71 2.69 3.96
C GLY A 108 -0.04 3.93 3.49
N ASN A 109 0.32 4.43 2.32
CA ASN A 109 -0.21 5.65 1.72
C ASN A 109 -1.02 5.39 0.44
N MET A 110 -1.78 4.31 0.38
CA MET A 110 -2.49 3.90 -0.84
C MET A 110 -3.45 4.97 -1.34
N SER A 111 -4.23 5.58 -0.46
CA SER A 111 -5.19 6.62 -0.85
C SER A 111 -4.52 7.78 -1.58
N LYS A 112 -3.41 8.28 -1.04
CA LYS A 112 -2.64 9.37 -1.66
C LYS A 112 -1.97 8.94 -2.96
N ALA A 113 -1.42 7.73 -3.01
CA ALA A 113 -0.68 7.23 -4.16
C ALA A 113 -1.59 7.01 -5.37
N PHE A 114 -2.77 6.43 -5.18
CA PHE A 114 -3.70 6.07 -6.25
C PHE A 114 -4.78 7.11 -6.48
N PHE A 115 -5.27 7.76 -5.42
CA PHE A 115 -6.44 8.64 -5.49
C PHE A 115 -6.10 10.13 -5.31
N GLY A 116 -4.81 10.48 -5.24
CA GLY A 116 -4.38 11.86 -5.08
C GLY A 116 -4.70 12.78 -6.27
N ARG A 117 -4.89 12.21 -7.46
CA ARG A 117 -5.20 12.93 -8.70
C ARG A 117 -6.53 12.57 -9.32
N MET A 118 -7.17 11.50 -8.84
CA MET A 118 -8.40 10.97 -9.41
C MET A 118 -9.29 10.44 -8.30
N HIS A 119 -10.54 10.84 -8.32
CA HIS A 119 -11.53 10.36 -7.35
C HIS A 119 -11.68 8.83 -7.46
N PRO A 120 -11.67 8.08 -6.34
CA PRO A 120 -11.70 6.62 -6.36
C PRO A 120 -12.93 6.03 -7.04
N PHE A 121 -14.06 6.72 -6.99
CA PHE A 121 -15.30 6.30 -7.63
C PHE A 121 -15.51 6.93 -9.02
N SER A 122 -14.47 7.45 -9.65
CA SER A 122 -14.54 7.83 -11.05
C SER A 122 -14.73 6.59 -11.94
N PRO A 123 -15.65 6.63 -12.90
CA PRO A 123 -15.88 5.52 -13.82
C PRO A 123 -14.75 5.45 -14.85
N VAL A 124 -14.13 4.28 -14.95
CA VAL A 124 -13.09 3.98 -15.93
C VAL A 124 -13.34 2.59 -16.50
N GLY A 125 -13.65 2.49 -17.78
CA GLY A 125 -13.90 1.20 -18.45
C GLY A 125 -15.07 0.42 -17.87
N GLY A 126 -16.14 1.10 -17.40
CA GLY A 126 -17.32 0.46 -16.83
C GLY A 126 -17.19 -0.02 -15.38
N ARG A 127 -16.08 0.37 -14.72
CA ARG A 127 -15.81 0.06 -13.31
C ARG A 127 -15.42 1.33 -12.57
N PHE A 128 -15.52 1.33 -11.26
CA PHE A 128 -14.90 2.39 -10.45
C PHE A 128 -13.38 2.26 -10.48
N TYR A 129 -12.68 3.37 -10.53
CA TYR A 129 -11.22 3.41 -10.56
C TYR A 129 -10.57 2.67 -9.38
N CYS A 130 -11.15 2.78 -8.19
CA CYS A 130 -10.66 2.09 -6.99
C CYS A 130 -10.67 0.55 -7.14
N GLU A 131 -11.63 -0.03 -7.85
CA GLU A 131 -11.68 -1.48 -8.07
C GLU A 131 -10.45 -1.96 -8.86
N SER A 132 -10.08 -1.24 -9.92
CA SER A 132 -8.90 -1.54 -10.70
C SER A 132 -7.60 -1.34 -9.88
N ALA A 133 -7.52 -0.27 -9.09
CA ALA A 133 -6.37 -0.01 -8.22
C ALA A 133 -6.17 -1.13 -7.20
N ILE A 134 -7.22 -1.55 -6.51
CA ILE A 134 -7.18 -2.62 -5.49
C ILE A 134 -6.80 -3.96 -6.14
N GLU A 135 -7.35 -4.27 -7.31
CA GLU A 135 -7.03 -5.49 -8.06
C GLU A 135 -5.54 -5.56 -8.43
N HIS A 136 -4.98 -4.48 -8.97
CA HIS A 136 -3.56 -4.43 -9.34
C HIS A 136 -2.63 -4.54 -8.13
N VAL A 137 -2.98 -3.89 -7.02
CA VAL A 137 -2.22 -4.04 -5.76
C VAL A 137 -2.30 -5.47 -5.25
N GLY A 138 -3.47 -6.11 -5.30
CA GLY A 138 -3.65 -7.52 -4.93
C GLY A 138 -2.78 -8.46 -5.76
N GLN A 139 -2.73 -8.27 -7.08
CA GLN A 139 -1.86 -9.05 -7.98
C GLN A 139 -0.38 -8.85 -7.66
N PHE A 140 0.03 -7.60 -7.39
CA PHE A 140 1.40 -7.29 -7.00
C PHE A 140 1.81 -7.97 -5.69
N ILE A 141 0.95 -7.94 -4.68
CA ILE A 141 1.16 -8.62 -3.39
C ILE A 141 1.31 -10.13 -3.60
N SER A 142 0.39 -10.76 -4.34
CA SER A 142 0.45 -12.20 -4.63
C SER A 142 1.78 -12.58 -5.28
N ALA A 143 2.23 -11.83 -6.27
CA ALA A 143 3.51 -12.09 -6.92
C ALA A 143 4.71 -11.95 -5.96
N ARG A 144 4.65 -11.03 -4.98
CA ARG A 144 5.68 -10.88 -3.96
C ARG A 144 5.70 -12.04 -2.97
N PHE A 145 4.55 -12.47 -2.50
CA PHE A 145 4.45 -13.65 -1.63
C PHE A 145 4.97 -14.90 -2.32
N ASP A 146 4.63 -15.13 -3.57
CA ASP A 146 5.10 -16.28 -4.35
C ASP A 146 6.63 -16.26 -4.50
N ALA A 147 7.21 -15.10 -4.80
CA ALA A 147 8.65 -14.93 -4.91
C ALA A 147 9.38 -15.20 -3.58
N GLU A 148 8.85 -14.76 -2.44
CA GLU A 148 9.44 -15.04 -1.13
C GLU A 148 9.30 -16.51 -0.75
N THR A 149 8.17 -17.13 -1.03
CA THR A 149 7.96 -18.57 -0.81
C THR A 149 8.94 -19.41 -1.62
N GLU A 150 9.19 -19.05 -2.87
CA GLU A 150 10.18 -19.72 -3.72
C GLU A 150 11.61 -19.61 -3.17
N LYS A 151 12.00 -18.44 -2.68
CA LYS A 151 13.30 -18.24 -2.02
C LYS A 151 13.47 -19.15 -0.80
N ILE A 152 12.44 -19.25 0.04
CA ILE A 152 12.43 -20.13 1.22
C ILE A 152 12.58 -21.58 0.79
N SER A 153 11.81 -22.05 -0.19
CA SER A 153 11.88 -23.42 -0.73
C SER A 153 13.28 -23.76 -1.24
N LYS A 154 13.90 -22.87 -2.01
CA LYS A 154 15.28 -23.06 -2.51
C LYS A 154 16.32 -23.15 -1.38
N ARG A 155 16.14 -22.36 -0.30
CA ARG A 155 17.01 -22.46 0.89
C ARG A 155 16.85 -23.81 1.59
N VAL A 156 15.62 -24.25 1.83
CA VAL A 156 15.31 -25.54 2.45
C VAL A 156 15.90 -26.69 1.65
N GLU A 157 15.73 -26.70 0.32
CA GLU A 157 16.33 -27.71 -0.55
C GLU A 157 17.85 -27.76 -0.45
N LYS A 158 18.51 -26.59 -0.38
CA LYS A 158 19.97 -26.52 -0.24
C LYS A 158 20.44 -27.17 1.06
N TYR A 159 19.73 -26.94 2.15
CA TYR A 159 20.08 -27.52 3.45
C TYR A 159 19.79 -29.02 3.50
N THR A 160 18.67 -29.47 2.96
CA THR A 160 18.30 -30.91 2.95
C THR A 160 19.17 -31.73 2.03
N ARG A 161 19.61 -31.22 0.88
CA ARG A 161 20.60 -31.88 0.00
C ARG A 161 21.95 -32.06 0.69
N GLY A 162 22.38 -31.10 1.52
CA GLY A 162 23.60 -31.22 2.32
C GLY A 162 23.53 -32.34 3.37
N MET A 163 22.37 -32.60 3.95
CA MET A 163 22.16 -33.67 4.94
C MET A 163 22.13 -35.06 4.33
N LYS A 164 21.66 -35.23 3.08
CA LYS A 164 21.61 -36.54 2.38
C LYS A 164 22.97 -37.04 1.92
N ARG A 165 24.04 -36.26 2.00
CA ARG A 165 25.41 -36.63 1.56
C ARG A 165 26.33 -37.09 2.67
N ARG A 166 25.88 -37.40 3.88
CA ARG A 166 26.67 -38.08 4.89
C ARG A 166 26.45 -39.59 4.71
N PRO A 167 27.43 -40.34 4.11
CA PRO A 167 27.36 -41.79 4.16
C PRO A 167 27.53 -42.20 5.63
N GLY A 168 26.57 -42.97 6.11
CA GLY A 168 26.71 -43.61 7.42
C GLY A 168 27.98 -44.48 7.42
N LYS A 169 28.81 -44.30 8.45
CA LYS A 169 29.84 -45.29 8.78
C LYS A 169 29.19 -46.45 9.47
#